data_a30d4657f82c6c62dc6b137b4bceaf78
#
_entry.id   a30d4657f82c6c62dc6b137b4bceaf78
#
_cell.length_a   1.000
_cell.length_b   1.000
_cell.length_c   1.000
_cell.angle_alpha   90.00
_cell.angle_beta   90.00
_cell.angle_gamma   90.00
#
_symmetry.space_group_name_H-M   'P 1'
#
loop_
_entity.id
_entity.type
_entity.pdbx_description
1 polymer ?
#
loop_
_entity_poly.entity_id
_entity_poly.type
_entity_poly.pdbx_seq_one_letter_code
_entity_poly.pdbx_strand_id
1 'polypeptide(L)'
;MITLSVNKKKYEVDVSPDVPLLWVIRDHLKLTGTKYGCGMSLCGACTVHIDGKARRSCQLPVGEAQGKEITTIEGIPENHPVKKAWVKEQVPQCGYCQPGQIMQAIALLSEKPNPEETDLIDFMNGNL
;
A
#
# COMPACT_ATOMS: atom_id res chain seq x y z
N MET A 1 0.14 22.97 -7.38
CA MET A 1 -0.39 22.08 -6.32
C MET A 1 -0.93 20.80 -6.91
N ILE A 2 -0.76 19.72 -6.20
CA ILE A 2 -1.25 18.41 -6.62
C ILE A 2 -2.40 18.01 -5.69
N THR A 3 -3.52 17.60 -6.27
CA THR A 3 -4.69 17.14 -5.51
C THR A 3 -4.71 15.62 -5.49
N LEU A 4 -4.76 15.03 -4.29
CA LEU A 4 -4.78 13.58 -4.11
C LEU A 4 -6.05 13.17 -3.37
N SER A 5 -6.62 12.03 -3.75
CA SER A 5 -7.70 11.39 -3.01
C SER A 5 -7.11 10.19 -2.29
N VAL A 6 -6.94 10.30 -0.97
CA VAL A 6 -6.32 9.26 -0.15
C VAL A 6 -7.31 8.85 0.94
N ASN A 7 -7.65 7.57 0.97
CA ASN A 7 -8.60 7.01 1.93
C ASN A 7 -9.92 7.79 1.93
N LYS A 8 -10.38 8.15 0.73
CA LYS A 8 -11.63 8.89 0.48
C LYS A 8 -11.63 10.33 0.97
N LYS A 9 -10.44 10.89 1.27
CA LYS A 9 -10.28 12.30 1.62
C LYS A 9 -9.43 13.00 0.57
N LYS A 10 -9.79 14.24 0.25
CA LYS A 10 -9.01 15.05 -0.70
C LYS A 10 -7.94 15.83 0.04
N TYR A 11 -6.75 15.81 -0.50
CA TYR A 11 -5.60 16.54 0.02
C TYR A 11 -4.99 17.37 -1.11
N GLU A 12 -4.56 18.57 -0.80
CA GLU A 12 -3.78 19.40 -1.72
C GLU A 12 -2.37 19.51 -1.14
N VAL A 13 -1.37 19.16 -1.96
CA VAL A 13 0.02 19.19 -1.55
C VAL A 13 0.82 20.04 -2.53
N ASP A 14 1.72 20.85 -1.99
CA ASP A 14 2.59 21.70 -2.79
C ASP A 14 3.95 21.04 -2.93
N VAL A 15 4.02 20.12 -3.90
CA VAL A 15 5.23 19.35 -4.18
C VAL A 15 5.41 19.23 -5.68
N SER A 16 6.65 18.93 -6.10
CA SER A 16 6.93 18.62 -7.49
C SER A 16 6.25 17.30 -7.88
N PRO A 17 5.73 17.18 -9.12
CA PRO A 17 5.11 15.92 -9.58
C PRO A 17 6.04 14.71 -9.55
N ASP A 18 7.36 14.95 -9.50
CA ASP A 18 8.37 13.89 -9.51
C ASP A 18 8.61 13.27 -8.14
N VAL A 19 8.11 13.88 -7.06
CA VAL A 19 8.31 13.36 -5.70
C VAL A 19 7.61 12.01 -5.58
N PRO A 20 8.28 10.95 -5.06
CA PRO A 20 7.63 9.66 -4.86
C PRO A 20 6.43 9.77 -3.93
N LEU A 21 5.36 9.08 -4.30
CA LEU A 21 4.11 9.10 -3.53
C LEU A 21 4.34 8.69 -2.07
N LEU A 22 5.25 7.75 -1.82
CA LEU A 22 5.58 7.29 -0.46
C LEU A 22 5.90 8.47 0.47
N TRP A 23 6.74 9.40 0.03
CA TRP A 23 7.16 10.52 0.88
C TRP A 23 6.04 11.54 1.08
N VAL A 24 5.19 11.72 0.07
CA VAL A 24 4.02 12.59 0.23
C VAL A 24 3.08 12.00 1.30
N ILE A 25 2.82 10.70 1.23
CA ILE A 25 1.96 10.02 2.21
C ILE A 25 2.54 10.14 3.61
N ARG A 26 3.84 9.88 3.79
CA ARG A 26 4.47 9.87 5.11
C ARG A 26 4.73 11.26 5.66
N ASP A 27 5.28 12.14 4.83
CA ASP A 27 5.80 13.44 5.30
C ASP A 27 4.78 14.56 5.23
N HIS A 28 3.94 14.59 4.20
CA HIS A 28 2.93 15.64 4.02
C HIS A 28 1.58 15.28 4.63
N LEU A 29 1.12 14.05 4.44
CA LEU A 29 -0.16 13.60 4.97
C LEU A 29 -0.05 12.96 6.35
N LYS A 30 1.17 12.69 6.81
CA LYS A 30 1.46 12.10 8.13
C LYS A 30 0.84 10.71 8.33
N LEU A 31 0.61 9.98 7.24
CA LEU A 31 0.12 8.61 7.29
C LEU A 31 1.33 7.67 7.27
N THR A 32 1.75 7.21 8.43
CA THR A 32 3.02 6.52 8.60
C THR A 32 2.94 5.00 8.55
N GLY A 33 1.75 4.43 8.31
CA GLY A 33 1.58 2.99 8.19
C GLY A 33 2.30 2.39 6.98
N THR A 34 2.34 3.13 5.86
CA THR A 34 3.10 2.73 4.66
C THR A 34 4.58 2.96 4.91
N LYS A 35 5.42 1.95 4.68
CA LYS A 35 6.82 1.96 5.12
C LYS A 35 7.81 2.07 3.97
N TYR A 36 8.99 2.60 4.28
CA TYR A 36 10.14 2.63 3.38
C TYR A 36 11.07 1.47 3.73
N GLY A 37 11.50 0.75 2.71
CA GLY A 37 12.50 -0.31 2.85
C GLY A 37 13.62 -0.14 1.84
N CYS A 38 13.51 -0.76 0.63
CA CYS A 38 14.55 -0.71 -0.40
C CYS A 38 14.56 0.57 -1.25
N GLY A 39 13.42 1.25 -1.40
CA GLY A 39 13.28 2.39 -2.30
C GLY A 39 13.32 2.05 -3.79
N MET A 40 13.32 0.76 -4.15
CA MET A 40 13.52 0.27 -5.51
C MET A 40 12.39 -0.66 -5.98
N SER A 41 11.24 -0.61 -5.36
CA SER A 41 10.07 -1.47 -5.66
C SER A 41 10.31 -2.97 -5.42
N LEU A 42 11.27 -3.34 -4.60
CA LEU A 42 11.63 -4.75 -4.38
C LEU A 42 11.02 -5.36 -3.11
N CYS A 43 11.06 -4.63 -1.99
CA CYS A 43 10.67 -5.21 -0.69
C CYS A 43 9.16 -5.24 -0.45
N GLY A 44 8.40 -4.35 -1.08
CA GLY A 44 6.95 -4.28 -0.91
C GLY A 44 6.46 -3.55 0.33
N ALA A 45 7.34 -3.03 1.19
CA ALA A 45 6.94 -2.34 2.41
C ALA A 45 6.12 -1.07 2.14
N CYS A 46 6.29 -0.46 0.97
CA CYS A 46 5.62 0.77 0.55
C CYS A 46 4.32 0.53 -0.23
N THR A 47 3.82 -0.69 -0.31
CA THR A 47 2.65 -1.03 -1.14
C THR A 47 1.41 -0.26 -0.71
N VAL A 48 0.75 0.37 -1.68
CA VAL A 48 -0.56 1.02 -1.53
C VAL A 48 -1.47 0.53 -2.65
N HIS A 49 -2.77 0.86 -2.57
CA HIS A 49 -3.69 0.59 -3.67
C HIS A 49 -3.93 1.85 -4.47
N ILE A 50 -3.81 1.76 -5.78
CA ILE A 50 -4.18 2.81 -6.74
C ILE A 50 -5.33 2.26 -7.58
N ASP A 51 -6.51 2.83 -7.42
CA ASP A 51 -7.74 2.35 -8.08
C ASP A 51 -7.96 0.85 -7.83
N GLY A 52 -7.68 0.39 -6.61
CA GLY A 52 -7.88 -0.99 -6.19
C GLY A 52 -6.73 -1.94 -6.50
N LYS A 53 -5.68 -1.48 -7.16
CA LYS A 53 -4.53 -2.33 -7.54
C LYS A 53 -3.30 -2.00 -6.72
N ALA A 54 -2.55 -3.02 -6.32
CA ALA A 54 -1.33 -2.86 -5.54
C ALA A 54 -0.23 -2.17 -6.38
N ARG A 55 0.36 -1.12 -5.81
CA ARG A 55 1.46 -0.37 -6.43
C ARG A 55 2.52 -0.04 -5.38
N ARG A 56 3.76 0.02 -5.81
CA ARG A 56 4.90 0.39 -4.95
C ARG A 56 5.03 1.90 -4.91
N SER A 57 4.66 2.54 -3.80
CA SER A 57 4.64 4.00 -3.69
C SER A 57 6.03 4.62 -3.70
N CYS A 58 7.09 3.88 -3.38
CA CYS A 58 8.45 4.42 -3.38
C CYS A 58 8.96 4.77 -4.78
N GLN A 59 8.39 4.18 -5.83
CA GLN A 59 8.79 4.40 -7.22
C GLN A 59 7.68 5.05 -8.07
N LEU A 60 6.56 5.41 -7.45
CA LEU A 60 5.46 6.05 -8.16
C LEU A 60 5.53 7.57 -7.96
N PRO A 61 5.80 8.36 -9.01
CA PRO A 61 5.75 9.82 -8.89
C PRO A 61 4.35 10.28 -8.48
N VAL A 62 4.28 11.24 -7.59
CA VAL A 62 3.00 11.71 -7.05
C VAL A 62 2.09 12.27 -8.14
N GLY A 63 2.68 12.85 -9.19
CA GLY A 63 1.92 13.37 -10.33
C GLY A 63 1.12 12.30 -11.06
N GLU A 64 1.59 11.05 -11.08
CA GLU A 64 0.87 9.95 -11.72
C GLU A 64 -0.30 9.46 -10.87
N ALA A 65 -0.31 9.76 -9.59
CA ALA A 65 -1.40 9.37 -8.69
C ALA A 65 -2.53 10.40 -8.65
N GLN A 66 -2.32 11.56 -9.24
CA GLN A 66 -3.33 12.62 -9.27
C GLN A 66 -4.56 12.15 -10.04
N GLY A 67 -5.76 12.37 -9.46
CA GLY A 67 -7.02 11.95 -10.08
C GLY A 67 -7.39 10.50 -9.87
N LYS A 68 -6.57 9.74 -9.14
CA LYS A 68 -6.83 8.33 -8.85
C LYS A 68 -7.17 8.14 -7.37
N GLU A 69 -7.89 7.04 -7.07
CA GLU A 69 -8.21 6.68 -5.70
C GLU A 69 -7.03 5.96 -5.06
N ILE A 70 -6.47 6.55 -4.02
CA ILE A 70 -5.34 5.98 -3.29
C ILE A 70 -5.86 5.42 -1.96
N THR A 71 -5.49 4.18 -1.65
CA THR A 71 -5.81 3.56 -0.36
C THR A 71 -4.53 3.08 0.30
N THR A 72 -4.28 3.56 1.52
CA THR A 72 -3.16 3.11 2.34
C THR A 72 -3.67 2.11 3.39
N ILE A 73 -2.75 1.53 4.18
CA ILE A 73 -3.13 0.61 5.24
C ILE A 73 -4.10 1.26 6.26
N GLU A 74 -3.96 2.55 6.49
CA GLU A 74 -4.85 3.28 7.39
C GLU A 74 -6.29 3.34 6.88
N GLY A 75 -6.50 3.22 5.56
CA GLY A 75 -7.82 3.20 4.94
C GLY A 75 -8.51 1.84 4.96
N ILE A 76 -7.82 0.78 5.38
CA ILE A 76 -8.40 -0.55 5.47
C ILE A 76 -9.05 -0.71 6.85
N PRO A 77 -10.36 -1.08 6.91
CA PRO A 77 -11.02 -1.24 8.20
C PRO A 77 -10.35 -2.29 9.08
N GLU A 78 -10.34 -2.05 10.40
CA GLU A 78 -9.76 -2.99 11.36
C GLU A 78 -10.46 -4.36 11.33
N ASN A 79 -11.73 -4.39 10.96
CA ASN A 79 -12.50 -5.64 10.87
C ASN A 79 -12.35 -6.35 9.52
N HIS A 80 -11.47 -5.86 8.63
CA HIS A 80 -11.24 -6.52 7.34
C HIS A 80 -10.71 -7.94 7.59
N PRO A 81 -11.22 -8.96 6.85
CA PRO A 81 -10.82 -10.35 7.08
C PRO A 81 -9.31 -10.60 7.05
N VAL A 82 -8.58 -9.92 6.16
CA VAL A 82 -7.12 -10.08 6.07
C VAL A 82 -6.45 -9.56 7.33
N LYS A 83 -6.84 -8.38 7.83
CA LYS A 83 -6.29 -7.83 9.07
C LYS A 83 -6.58 -8.74 10.27
N LYS A 84 -7.81 -9.26 10.36
CA LYS A 84 -8.19 -10.19 11.42
C LYS A 84 -7.36 -11.48 11.38
N ALA A 85 -7.17 -12.03 10.18
CA ALA A 85 -6.36 -13.23 10.01
C ALA A 85 -4.91 -12.99 10.42
N TRP A 86 -4.36 -11.82 10.08
CA TRP A 86 -3.00 -11.45 10.45
C TRP A 86 -2.79 -11.45 11.95
N VAL A 87 -3.73 -10.86 12.69
CA VAL A 87 -3.68 -10.81 14.15
C VAL A 87 -3.89 -12.19 14.75
N LYS A 88 -4.89 -12.93 14.27
CA LYS A 88 -5.24 -14.25 14.78
C LYS A 88 -4.09 -15.24 14.67
N GLU A 89 -3.39 -15.25 13.53
CA GLU A 89 -2.30 -16.19 13.25
C GLU A 89 -0.96 -15.71 13.82
N GLN A 90 -0.90 -14.53 14.41
CA GLN A 90 0.31 -13.94 14.97
C GLN A 90 1.47 -13.94 13.95
N VAL A 91 1.17 -13.58 12.71
CA VAL A 91 2.10 -13.63 11.59
C VAL A 91 3.34 -12.75 11.78
N PRO A 92 3.22 -11.48 12.26
CA PRO A 92 4.37 -10.58 12.25
C PRO A 92 5.38 -10.91 13.34
N GLN A 93 6.63 -10.70 13.02
CA GLN A 93 7.72 -10.72 14.00
C GLN A 93 8.00 -9.28 14.49
N CYS A 94 8.69 -8.45 13.66
CA CYS A 94 8.91 -7.04 14.02
C CYS A 94 7.78 -6.12 13.56
N GLY A 95 6.95 -6.55 12.60
CA GLY A 95 5.81 -5.80 12.11
C GLY A 95 6.09 -4.76 11.05
N TYR A 96 7.36 -4.51 10.71
CA TYR A 96 7.69 -3.44 9.75
C TYR A 96 7.20 -3.74 8.34
N CYS A 97 7.31 -4.99 7.88
CA CYS A 97 6.84 -5.40 6.54
C CYS A 97 5.34 -5.65 6.48
N GLN A 98 4.67 -5.70 7.61
CA GLN A 98 3.28 -6.13 7.73
C GLN A 98 2.31 -5.25 6.92
N PRO A 99 2.37 -3.91 6.96
CA PRO A 99 1.41 -3.11 6.19
C PRO A 99 1.48 -3.39 4.70
N GLY A 100 2.68 -3.50 4.13
CA GLY A 100 2.86 -3.79 2.72
C GLY A 100 2.35 -5.17 2.34
N GLN A 101 2.63 -6.17 3.15
CA GLN A 101 2.15 -7.54 2.92
C GLN A 101 0.63 -7.63 3.00
N ILE A 102 0.01 -6.97 3.97
CA ILE A 102 -1.46 -6.92 4.09
C ILE A 102 -2.07 -6.28 2.85
N MET A 103 -1.53 -5.15 2.40
CA MET A 103 -2.04 -4.47 1.21
C MET A 103 -1.93 -5.35 -0.03
N GLN A 104 -0.80 -6.07 -0.19
CA GLN A 104 -0.60 -6.99 -1.30
C GLN A 104 -1.59 -8.14 -1.26
N ALA A 105 -1.80 -8.73 -0.07
CA ALA A 105 -2.74 -9.84 0.10
C ALA A 105 -4.17 -9.42 -0.19
N ILE A 106 -4.58 -8.22 0.25
CA ILE A 106 -5.93 -7.70 -0.03
C ILE A 106 -6.13 -7.53 -1.53
N ALA A 107 -5.13 -7.00 -2.24
CA ALA A 107 -5.20 -6.83 -3.69
C ALA A 107 -5.35 -8.19 -4.40
N LEU A 108 -4.61 -9.20 -3.98
CA LEU A 108 -4.73 -10.55 -4.53
C LEU A 108 -6.13 -11.11 -4.36
N LEU A 109 -6.66 -11.04 -3.13
CA LEU A 109 -7.99 -11.59 -2.85
C LEU A 109 -9.10 -10.82 -3.55
N SER A 110 -8.89 -9.55 -3.84
CA SER A 110 -9.82 -8.75 -4.64
C SER A 110 -9.87 -9.22 -6.09
N GLU A 111 -8.74 -9.63 -6.66
CA GLU A 111 -8.65 -10.15 -8.03
C GLU A 111 -9.05 -11.63 -8.12
N LYS A 112 -8.62 -12.43 -7.13
CA LYS A 112 -8.85 -13.88 -7.06
C LYS A 112 -9.33 -14.26 -5.66
N PRO A 113 -10.65 -14.31 -5.41
CA PRO A 113 -11.18 -14.61 -4.06
C PRO A 113 -10.78 -15.98 -3.51
N ASN A 114 -10.50 -16.94 -4.39
CA ASN A 114 -10.07 -18.30 -4.01
C ASN A 114 -8.77 -18.64 -4.73
N PRO A 115 -7.65 -17.99 -4.36
CA PRO A 115 -6.38 -18.22 -5.06
C PRO A 115 -5.83 -19.61 -4.77
N GLU A 116 -5.17 -20.19 -5.78
CA GLU A 116 -4.38 -21.41 -5.59
C GLU A 116 -3.06 -21.07 -4.94
N GLU A 117 -2.35 -22.09 -4.42
CA GLU A 117 -1.04 -21.88 -3.78
C GLU A 117 -0.03 -21.20 -4.70
N THR A 118 -0.03 -21.58 -5.99
CA THR A 118 0.86 -20.96 -6.99
C THR A 118 0.54 -19.48 -7.18
N ASP A 119 -0.74 -19.10 -7.14
CA ASP A 119 -1.15 -17.69 -7.23
C ASP A 119 -0.63 -16.89 -6.04
N LEU A 120 -0.71 -17.47 -4.84
CA LEU A 120 -0.20 -16.83 -3.62
C LEU A 120 1.31 -16.62 -3.69
N ILE A 121 2.05 -17.63 -4.11
CA ILE A 121 3.51 -17.57 -4.21
C ILE A 121 3.92 -16.50 -5.22
N ASP A 122 3.34 -16.53 -6.41
CA ASP A 122 3.70 -15.60 -7.48
C ASP A 122 3.36 -14.15 -7.12
N PHE A 123 2.17 -13.93 -6.55
CA PHE A 123 1.69 -12.58 -6.24
C PHE A 123 2.45 -11.97 -5.05
N MET A 124 2.75 -12.77 -4.03
CA MET A 124 3.41 -12.30 -2.81
C MET A 124 4.94 -12.32 -2.91
N ASN A 125 5.49 -12.84 -4.00
CA ASN A 125 6.93 -13.00 -4.18
C ASN A 125 7.68 -11.65 -4.18
N GLY A 126 6.99 -10.56 -4.50
CA GLY A 126 7.57 -9.22 -4.45
C GLY A 126 7.68 -8.62 -3.05
N ASN A 127 7.27 -9.34 -2.00
CA ASN A 127 7.37 -8.89 -0.62
C ASN A 127 8.50 -9.64 0.09
N LEU A 128 9.58 -8.94 0.33
CA LEU A 128 10.79 -9.51 0.93
C LEU A 128 10.85 -9.33 2.44
#